data_446523b8b42e717a039b83cdc35b3aa7
#
_entry.id   446523b8b42e717a039b83cdc35b3aa7
#
_cell.length_a   1.000
_cell.length_b   1.000
_cell.length_c   1.000
_cell.angle_alpha   90.00
_cell.angle_beta   90.00
_cell.angle_gamma   90.00
#
_symmetry.space_group_name_H-M   'P 1'
#
loop_
_entity.id
_entity.type
_entity.pdbx_description
1 polymer ?
#
loop_
_entity_poly.entity_id
_entity_poly.type
_entity_poly.pdbx_seq_one_letter_code
_entity_poly.pdbx_strand_id
1 'polypeptide(L)'
;WEWAQRAAAILFIPLLTLFIWQNWKGDTGEVAEMMEVKTSPGMTTSLTLPDGTIVYLNSESSLSYPSRFNGDFRRVTLSGEAYFEVAKDPEKKFILSTTHQSQIEVLGTCFNVEAYEQNTEVITTLIEGKVDFMFEKDAGVKHVFLSPREKLVYDSETDKVHLYKT
;
A
#
# COMPACT_ATOMS: atom_id res chain seq x y z
N TRP A 1 56.82 19.41 -2.92
CA TRP A 1 55.68 18.88 -2.13
C TRP A 1 54.35 19.59 -2.50
N GLU A 2 54.32 20.89 -2.55
CA GLU A 2 53.12 21.69 -2.84
C GLU A 2 52.52 21.43 -4.24
N TRP A 3 53.34 21.19 -5.25
CA TRP A 3 52.84 20.89 -6.60
C TRP A 3 52.11 19.55 -6.68
N ALA A 4 52.54 18.55 -5.89
CA ALA A 4 51.87 17.24 -5.82
C ALA A 4 50.50 17.34 -5.16
N GLN A 5 50.35 18.19 -4.13
CA GLN A 5 49.07 18.45 -3.49
C GLN A 5 48.08 19.18 -4.43
N ARG A 6 48.59 20.13 -5.23
CA ARG A 6 47.79 20.84 -6.24
C ARG A 6 47.32 19.90 -7.37
N ALA A 7 48.23 19.02 -7.84
CA ALA A 7 47.89 18.02 -8.85
C ALA A 7 46.84 16.99 -8.34
N ALA A 8 46.95 16.54 -7.07
CA ALA A 8 46.01 15.67 -6.46
C ALA A 8 44.59 16.30 -6.33
N ALA A 9 44.53 17.58 -5.97
CA ALA A 9 43.23 18.29 -5.87
C ALA A 9 42.55 18.45 -7.24
N ILE A 10 43.34 18.73 -8.30
CA ILE A 10 42.83 18.89 -9.68
C ILE A 10 42.23 17.58 -10.21
N LEU A 11 42.75 16.43 -9.82
CA LEU A 11 42.24 15.13 -10.22
C LEU A 11 41.09 14.62 -9.30
N PHE A 12 41.18 14.93 -8.00
CA PHE A 12 40.22 14.45 -7.01
C PHE A 12 38.86 15.16 -7.13
N ILE A 13 38.84 16.47 -7.38
CA ILE A 13 37.60 17.24 -7.49
C ILE A 13 36.70 16.73 -8.65
N PRO A 14 37.18 16.54 -9.90
CA PRO A 14 36.34 16.03 -10.97
C PRO A 14 35.92 14.58 -10.76
N LEU A 15 36.74 13.73 -10.13
CA LEU A 15 36.38 12.36 -9.77
C LEU A 15 35.31 12.36 -8.68
N LEU A 16 35.42 13.22 -7.69
CA LEU A 16 34.41 13.37 -6.64
C LEU A 16 33.08 13.90 -7.20
N THR A 17 33.13 14.89 -8.09
CA THR A 17 31.93 15.42 -8.74
C THR A 17 31.27 14.38 -9.64
N LEU A 18 32.02 13.59 -10.38
CA LEU A 18 31.52 12.46 -11.18
C LEU A 18 30.89 11.38 -10.28
N PHE A 19 31.52 11.04 -9.16
CA PHE A 19 31.01 10.09 -8.19
C PHE A 19 29.72 10.58 -7.54
N ILE A 20 29.68 11.85 -7.13
CA ILE A 20 28.47 12.49 -6.61
C ILE A 20 27.39 12.52 -7.69
N TRP A 21 27.71 12.86 -8.93
CA TRP A 21 26.78 12.92 -10.04
C TRP A 21 26.23 11.55 -10.44
N GLN A 22 27.06 10.50 -10.40
CA GLN A 22 26.62 9.11 -10.61
C GLN A 22 25.71 8.61 -9.48
N ASN A 23 26.03 8.98 -8.23
CA ASN A 23 25.19 8.64 -7.07
C ASN A 23 23.96 9.56 -6.94
N TRP A 24 24.04 10.80 -7.45
CA TRP A 24 22.92 11.75 -7.50
C TRP A 24 21.98 11.48 -8.69
N LYS A 25 22.34 10.64 -9.62
CA LYS A 25 21.36 9.97 -10.48
C LYS A 25 20.56 8.94 -9.67
N GLY A 26 20.21 9.36 -8.45
CA GLY A 26 19.15 8.77 -7.69
C GLY A 26 17.88 8.95 -8.48
N ASP A 27 17.25 7.84 -8.71
CA ASP A 27 15.84 7.68 -9.01
C ASP A 27 15.26 8.84 -9.86
N THR A 28 15.65 8.87 -11.13
CA THR A 28 14.84 9.60 -12.12
C THR A 28 13.49 8.92 -12.03
N GLY A 29 12.57 9.58 -11.32
CA GLY A 29 11.25 9.06 -11.04
C GLY A 29 10.56 8.63 -12.32
N GLU A 30 10.89 7.43 -12.80
CA GLU A 30 10.03 6.73 -13.72
C GLU A 30 8.68 6.65 -13.01
N VAL A 31 7.73 7.42 -13.51
CA VAL A 31 6.36 7.40 -13.02
C VAL A 31 5.93 5.94 -13.12
N ALA A 32 5.74 5.29 -11.98
CA ALA A 32 5.33 3.90 -11.97
C ALA A 32 4.01 3.80 -12.73
N GLU A 33 3.98 2.95 -13.75
CA GLU A 33 2.76 2.71 -14.51
C GLU A 33 1.71 2.09 -13.58
N MET A 34 0.49 2.64 -13.60
CA MET A 34 -0.62 2.08 -12.85
C MET A 34 -1.17 0.86 -13.59
N MET A 35 -1.20 -0.26 -12.90
CA MET A 35 -1.76 -1.52 -13.36
C MET A 35 -3.13 -1.72 -12.73
N GLU A 36 -4.07 -2.28 -13.48
CA GLU A 36 -5.40 -2.64 -12.99
C GLU A 36 -5.72 -4.09 -13.36
N VAL A 37 -6.17 -4.86 -12.39
CA VAL A 37 -6.66 -6.23 -12.57
C VAL A 37 -8.13 -6.27 -12.18
N LYS A 38 -8.97 -6.81 -13.07
CA LYS A 38 -10.42 -6.96 -12.86
C LYS A 38 -10.86 -8.40 -12.99
N THR A 39 -11.85 -8.78 -12.19
CA THR A 39 -12.54 -10.06 -12.27
C THR A 39 -13.97 -9.87 -12.75
N SER A 40 -14.42 -10.77 -13.62
CA SER A 40 -15.83 -10.83 -14.08
C SER A 40 -16.70 -11.60 -13.07
N PRO A 41 -18.04 -11.48 -13.17
CA PRO A 41 -18.95 -12.26 -12.33
C PRO A 41 -18.64 -13.76 -12.31
N GLY A 42 -18.54 -14.34 -11.12
CA GLY A 42 -18.24 -15.77 -10.93
C GLY A 42 -16.77 -16.15 -11.15
N MET A 43 -15.87 -15.20 -11.42
CA MET A 43 -14.44 -15.44 -11.60
C MET A 43 -13.65 -14.91 -10.40
N THR A 44 -12.62 -15.64 -10.02
CA THR A 44 -11.63 -15.22 -9.03
C THR A 44 -10.24 -15.31 -9.65
N THR A 45 -9.30 -14.52 -9.16
CA THR A 45 -7.90 -14.58 -9.60
C THR A 45 -6.96 -14.34 -8.44
N SER A 46 -5.72 -14.78 -8.59
CA SER A 46 -4.65 -14.44 -7.67
C SER A 46 -3.51 -13.76 -8.40
N LEU A 47 -2.87 -12.81 -7.75
CA LEU A 47 -1.72 -12.10 -8.30
C LEU A 47 -0.70 -11.81 -7.21
N THR A 48 0.54 -11.62 -7.63
CA THR A 48 1.64 -11.20 -6.74
C THR A 48 2.01 -9.76 -7.09
N LEU A 49 1.99 -8.88 -6.10
CA LEU A 49 2.40 -7.49 -6.24
C LEU A 49 3.92 -7.35 -6.28
N PRO A 50 4.46 -6.17 -6.71
CA PRO A 50 5.91 -5.95 -6.83
C PRO A 50 6.72 -6.10 -5.53
N ASP A 51 6.08 -6.02 -4.36
CA ASP A 51 6.69 -6.21 -3.04
C ASP A 51 6.63 -7.66 -2.54
N GLY A 52 6.05 -8.58 -3.32
CA GLY A 52 5.84 -9.97 -2.93
C GLY A 52 4.52 -10.22 -2.19
N THR A 53 3.68 -9.21 -1.97
CA THR A 53 2.32 -9.37 -1.44
C THR A 53 1.49 -10.23 -2.36
N ILE A 54 0.77 -11.21 -1.83
CA ILE A 54 -0.15 -12.06 -2.59
C ILE A 54 -1.57 -11.56 -2.36
N VAL A 55 -2.33 -11.40 -3.45
CA VAL A 55 -3.72 -10.95 -3.41
C VAL A 55 -4.59 -11.98 -4.10
N TYR A 56 -5.66 -12.41 -3.43
CA TYR A 56 -6.73 -13.24 -3.99
C TYR A 56 -7.94 -12.35 -4.21
N LEU A 57 -8.18 -12.00 -5.46
CA LEU A 57 -9.26 -11.10 -5.88
C LEU A 57 -10.52 -11.91 -6.16
N ASN A 58 -11.61 -11.57 -5.48
CA ASN A 58 -12.90 -12.24 -5.61
C ASN A 58 -13.65 -11.77 -6.86
N SER A 59 -14.84 -12.30 -7.07
CA SER A 59 -15.73 -11.97 -8.19
C SER A 59 -16.12 -10.49 -8.19
N GLU A 60 -16.29 -9.92 -9.41
CA GLU A 60 -16.74 -8.53 -9.61
C GLU A 60 -15.90 -7.50 -8.86
N SER A 61 -14.58 -7.72 -8.82
CA SER A 61 -13.66 -6.91 -8.06
C SER A 61 -12.56 -6.34 -8.95
N SER A 62 -12.01 -5.20 -8.55
CA SER A 62 -10.85 -4.59 -9.23
C SER A 62 -9.80 -4.12 -8.24
N LEU A 63 -8.54 -4.37 -8.57
CA LEU A 63 -7.37 -3.92 -7.82
C LEU A 63 -6.48 -3.07 -8.72
N SER A 64 -6.22 -1.84 -8.29
CA SER A 64 -5.27 -0.94 -8.95
C SER A 64 -4.02 -0.78 -8.09
N TYR A 65 -2.85 -0.92 -8.69
CA TYR A 65 -1.55 -0.81 -8.01
C TYR A 65 -0.46 -0.34 -8.99
N PRO A 66 0.60 0.31 -8.52
CA PRO A 66 1.71 0.73 -9.37
C PRO A 66 2.61 -0.45 -9.74
N SER A 67 3.21 -0.42 -10.94
CA SER A 67 4.17 -1.43 -11.41
C SER A 67 5.41 -1.56 -10.51
N ARG A 68 5.69 -0.53 -9.69
CA ARG A 68 6.72 -0.50 -8.64
C ARG A 68 6.25 0.40 -7.51
N PHE A 69 6.50 0.01 -6.28
CA PHE A 69 6.26 0.87 -5.12
C PHE A 69 7.45 1.82 -4.90
N ASN A 70 7.45 2.95 -5.62
CA ASN A 70 8.40 4.03 -5.42
C ASN A 70 7.90 4.95 -4.28
N GLY A 71 8.80 5.47 -3.43
CA GLY A 71 8.43 6.33 -2.30
C GLY A 71 8.16 5.57 -0.99
N ASP A 72 7.57 6.26 -0.02
CA ASP A 72 7.51 5.83 1.40
C ASP A 72 6.41 4.84 1.72
N PHE A 73 5.50 4.58 0.79
CA PHE A 73 4.31 3.74 1.00
C PHE A 73 4.09 2.77 -0.16
N ARG A 74 3.48 1.63 0.15
CA ARG A 74 2.95 0.65 -0.81
C ARG A 74 1.45 0.87 -0.94
N ARG A 75 1.03 1.69 -1.93
CA ARG A 75 -0.37 2.08 -2.09
C ARG A 75 -1.06 1.24 -3.15
N VAL A 76 -2.25 0.74 -2.81
CA VAL A 76 -3.15 0.02 -3.73
C VAL A 76 -4.58 0.50 -3.51
N THR A 77 -5.44 0.31 -4.50
CA THR A 77 -6.87 0.66 -4.42
C THR A 77 -7.72 -0.56 -4.78
N LEU A 78 -8.71 -0.87 -3.96
CA LEU A 78 -9.64 -1.98 -4.13
C LEU A 78 -11.06 -1.45 -4.32
N SER A 79 -11.76 -2.01 -5.31
CA SER A 79 -13.22 -2.01 -5.40
C SER A 79 -13.67 -3.46 -5.47
N GLY A 80 -14.57 -3.90 -4.59
CA GLY A 80 -14.99 -5.27 -4.46
C GLY A 80 -14.36 -5.99 -3.28
N GLU A 81 -14.06 -7.29 -3.41
CA GLU A 81 -13.53 -8.12 -2.33
C GLU A 81 -12.18 -8.73 -2.68
N ALA A 82 -11.25 -8.68 -1.73
CA ALA A 82 -9.97 -9.35 -1.84
C ALA A 82 -9.42 -9.79 -0.48
N TYR A 83 -8.73 -10.92 -0.51
CA TYR A 83 -7.90 -11.40 0.58
C TYR A 83 -6.44 -11.06 0.30
N PHE A 84 -5.77 -10.51 1.29
CA PHE A 84 -4.38 -10.05 1.20
C PHE A 84 -3.48 -10.83 2.16
N GLU A 85 -2.36 -11.31 1.63
CA GLU A 85 -1.19 -11.78 2.39
C GLU A 85 -0.07 -10.78 2.17
N VAL A 86 -0.04 -9.72 2.98
CA VAL A 86 0.89 -8.61 2.79
C VAL A 86 2.29 -9.00 3.22
N ALA A 87 3.25 -8.81 2.31
CA ALA A 87 4.67 -9.01 2.60
C ALA A 87 5.11 -8.14 3.77
N LYS A 88 5.82 -8.74 4.75
CA LYS A 88 6.24 -8.05 5.97
C LYS A 88 7.34 -7.04 5.68
N ASP A 89 7.05 -5.78 5.89
CA ASP A 89 8.00 -4.68 5.80
C ASP A 89 7.64 -3.60 6.84
N PRO A 90 8.37 -3.57 7.98
CA PRO A 90 8.11 -2.62 9.06
C PRO A 90 8.44 -1.17 8.70
N GLU A 91 9.29 -0.94 7.69
CA GLU A 91 9.76 0.40 7.32
C GLU A 91 8.87 1.04 6.26
N LYS A 92 8.15 0.22 5.46
CA LYS A 92 7.33 0.71 4.37
C LYS A 92 5.88 0.23 4.50
N LYS A 93 5.02 1.10 4.98
CA LYS A 93 3.60 0.80 5.21
C LYS A 93 2.87 0.42 3.92
N PHE A 94 2.01 -0.59 4.01
CA PHE A 94 1.07 -0.95 2.97
C PHE A 94 -0.26 -0.24 3.23
N ILE A 95 -0.74 0.52 2.26
CA ILE A 95 -1.98 1.30 2.35
C ILE A 95 -2.94 0.83 1.28
N LEU A 96 -4.03 0.23 1.72
CA LEU A 96 -5.15 -0.13 0.88
C LEU A 96 -6.23 0.95 0.97
N SER A 97 -6.55 1.60 -0.13
CA SER A 97 -7.68 2.53 -0.22
C SER A 97 -8.90 1.82 -0.79
N THR A 98 -10.08 2.14 -0.29
CA THR A 98 -11.36 1.63 -0.79
C THR A 98 -12.15 2.72 -1.50
N THR A 99 -13.18 2.34 -2.23
CA THR A 99 -14.12 3.25 -2.91
C THR A 99 -14.94 4.13 -1.95
N HIS A 100 -15.05 3.73 -0.67
CA HIS A 100 -15.83 4.42 0.35
C HIS A 100 -15.00 5.37 1.24
N GLN A 101 -13.91 5.95 0.70
CA GLN A 101 -13.05 6.91 1.39
C GLN A 101 -12.47 6.36 2.71
N SER A 102 -12.36 5.04 2.82
CA SER A 102 -11.66 4.40 3.92
C SER A 102 -10.30 3.89 3.48
N GLN A 103 -9.38 3.79 4.41
CA GLN A 103 -8.04 3.29 4.20
C GLN A 103 -7.67 2.26 5.27
N ILE A 104 -6.89 1.28 4.87
CA ILE A 104 -6.40 0.23 5.74
C ILE A 104 -4.88 0.24 5.67
N GLU A 105 -4.24 0.47 6.81
CA GLU A 105 -2.79 0.52 6.93
C GLU A 105 -2.28 -0.71 7.66
N VAL A 106 -1.27 -1.38 7.07
CA VAL A 106 -0.64 -2.58 7.62
C VAL A 106 0.87 -2.62 7.34
N LEU A 107 1.61 -3.45 8.08
CA LEU A 107 3.06 -3.66 7.91
C LEU A 107 3.44 -5.07 7.47
N GLY A 108 2.49 -6.01 7.50
CA GLY A 108 2.69 -7.41 7.17
C GLY A 108 1.61 -8.23 7.87
N THR A 109 0.51 -8.46 7.19
CA THR A 109 -0.78 -8.82 7.78
C THR A 109 -1.56 -9.68 6.79
N CYS A 110 -2.30 -10.67 7.30
CA CYS A 110 -3.25 -11.46 6.52
C CYS A 110 -4.67 -11.01 6.88
N PHE A 111 -5.42 -10.49 5.91
CA PHE A 111 -6.75 -9.93 6.13
C PHE A 111 -7.63 -9.98 4.88
N ASN A 112 -8.94 -9.97 5.05
CA ASN A 112 -9.93 -9.85 3.98
C ASN A 112 -10.61 -8.50 4.04
N VAL A 113 -10.89 -7.91 2.89
CA VAL A 113 -11.65 -6.66 2.76
C VAL A 113 -12.74 -6.86 1.72
N GLU A 114 -13.95 -6.45 2.08
CA GLU A 114 -15.11 -6.36 1.21
C GLU A 114 -15.56 -4.91 1.15
N ALA A 115 -15.47 -4.29 -0.04
CA ALA A 115 -15.77 -2.88 -0.31
C ALA A 115 -16.36 -2.72 -1.71
N TYR A 116 -17.49 -3.35 -1.97
CA TYR A 116 -18.23 -3.23 -3.23
C TYR A 116 -18.89 -1.86 -3.36
N GLU A 117 -18.78 -1.21 -4.52
CA GLU A 117 -19.35 0.12 -4.77
C GLU A 117 -20.86 0.21 -4.53
N GLN A 118 -21.59 -0.87 -4.79
CA GLN A 118 -23.05 -0.95 -4.60
C GLN A 118 -23.47 -1.10 -3.14
N ASN A 119 -22.54 -1.43 -2.24
CA ASN A 119 -22.81 -1.57 -0.82
C ASN A 119 -22.38 -0.28 -0.11
N THR A 120 -23.00 0.04 1.01
CA THR A 120 -22.59 1.16 1.87
C THR A 120 -21.56 0.75 2.91
N GLU A 121 -21.43 -0.56 3.11
CA GLU A 121 -20.55 -1.14 4.13
C GLU A 121 -19.20 -1.53 3.57
N VAL A 122 -18.15 -1.23 4.34
CA VAL A 122 -16.82 -1.81 4.19
C VAL A 122 -16.58 -2.78 5.33
N ILE A 123 -16.30 -4.03 4.98
CA ILE A 123 -16.07 -5.10 5.95
C ILE A 123 -14.59 -5.48 5.91
N THR A 124 -13.92 -5.45 7.04
CA THR A 124 -12.51 -5.85 7.18
C THR A 124 -12.40 -6.94 8.23
N THR A 125 -11.87 -8.09 7.86
CA THR A 125 -11.64 -9.23 8.77
C THR A 125 -10.16 -9.49 8.90
N LEU A 126 -9.64 -9.41 10.12
CA LEU A 126 -8.23 -9.65 10.41
C LEU A 126 -7.98 -11.10 10.81
N ILE A 127 -7.07 -11.77 10.08
CA ILE A 127 -6.66 -13.15 10.35
C ILE A 127 -5.37 -13.16 11.19
N GLU A 128 -4.32 -12.46 10.72
CA GLU A 128 -3.02 -12.40 11.38
C GLU A 128 -2.40 -11.01 11.24
N GLY A 129 -1.73 -10.54 12.29
CA GLY A 129 -1.02 -9.27 12.31
C GLY A 129 -1.79 -8.16 13.01
N LYS A 130 -1.75 -6.96 12.46
CA LYS A 130 -2.45 -5.76 12.96
C LYS A 130 -2.96 -4.94 11.79
N VAL A 131 -4.15 -4.38 11.95
CA VAL A 131 -4.78 -3.46 10.99
C VAL A 131 -5.06 -2.14 11.70
N ASP A 132 -4.73 -1.03 11.06
CA ASP A 132 -5.25 0.30 11.37
C ASP A 132 -6.26 0.68 10.29
N PHE A 133 -7.53 0.67 10.63
CA PHE A 133 -8.62 1.08 9.74
C PHE A 133 -8.89 2.57 9.95
N MET A 134 -8.82 3.35 8.88
CA MET A 134 -8.98 4.79 8.88
C MET A 134 -10.15 5.21 8.02
N PHE A 135 -10.92 6.18 8.48
CA PHE A 135 -12.01 6.83 7.73
C PHE A 135 -12.16 8.29 8.13
N GLU A 136 -12.70 9.11 7.25
CA GLU A 136 -12.95 10.52 7.52
C GLU A 136 -14.28 10.69 8.25
N LYS A 137 -14.28 11.48 9.33
CA LYS A 137 -15.48 11.86 10.06
C LYS A 137 -15.30 13.24 10.71
N ASP A 138 -16.31 14.11 10.61
CA ASP A 138 -16.35 15.43 11.26
C ASP A 138 -15.08 16.27 11.00
N ALA A 139 -14.62 16.32 9.75
CA ALA A 139 -13.38 16.99 9.31
C ALA A 139 -12.09 16.45 9.97
N GLY A 140 -12.07 15.20 10.40
CA GLY A 140 -10.89 14.51 10.94
C GLY A 140 -10.83 13.04 10.56
N VAL A 141 -9.62 12.48 10.61
CA VAL A 141 -9.41 11.04 10.39
C VAL A 141 -9.61 10.30 11.71
N LYS A 142 -10.43 9.27 11.69
CA LYS A 142 -10.65 8.34 12.80
C LYS A 142 -9.87 7.05 12.55
N HIS A 143 -9.30 6.50 13.61
CA HIS A 143 -8.52 5.27 13.61
C HIS A 143 -9.22 4.20 14.44
N VAL A 144 -9.33 3.00 13.88
CA VAL A 144 -9.82 1.82 14.57
C VAL A 144 -8.85 0.66 14.37
N PHE A 145 -8.25 0.20 15.46
CA PHE A 145 -7.28 -0.88 15.42
C PHE A 145 -7.96 -2.24 15.58
N LEU A 146 -7.61 -3.18 14.69
CA LEU A 146 -8.08 -4.56 14.78
C LEU A 146 -6.97 -5.46 15.30
N SER A 147 -7.39 -6.42 16.13
CA SER A 147 -6.61 -7.57 16.57
C SER A 147 -7.02 -8.84 15.81
N PRO A 148 -6.17 -9.88 15.75
CA PRO A 148 -6.52 -11.13 15.10
C PRO A 148 -7.85 -11.70 15.58
N ARG A 149 -8.65 -12.22 14.65
CA ARG A 149 -10.03 -12.72 14.84
C ARG A 149 -11.06 -11.62 15.16
N GLU A 150 -10.76 -10.38 14.78
CA GLU A 150 -11.76 -9.31 14.80
C GLU A 150 -12.22 -9.00 13.37
N LYS A 151 -13.52 -8.68 13.28
CA LYS A 151 -14.19 -8.20 12.08
C LYS A 151 -14.74 -6.82 12.35
N LEU A 152 -14.37 -5.86 11.50
CA LEU A 152 -14.90 -4.51 11.48
C LEU A 152 -15.92 -4.38 10.37
N VAL A 153 -17.05 -3.76 10.67
CA VAL A 153 -18.06 -3.31 9.69
C VAL A 153 -18.16 -1.80 9.82
N TYR A 154 -17.81 -1.09 8.77
CA TYR A 154 -17.92 0.38 8.65
C TYR A 154 -19.02 0.70 7.66
N ASP A 155 -20.01 1.47 8.09
CA ASP A 155 -21.09 2.00 7.24
C ASP A 155 -20.73 3.43 6.81
N SER A 156 -20.48 3.62 5.54
CA SER A 156 -20.03 4.89 4.95
C SER A 156 -21.12 5.97 4.88
N GLU A 157 -22.40 5.61 4.98
CA GLU A 157 -23.50 6.60 5.02
C GLU A 157 -23.72 7.16 6.42
N THR A 158 -23.55 6.33 7.45
CA THR A 158 -23.81 6.71 8.84
C THR A 158 -22.57 6.98 9.66
N ASP A 159 -21.36 6.73 9.10
CA ASP A 159 -20.07 6.78 9.77
C ASP A 159 -20.01 5.94 11.06
N LYS A 160 -20.74 4.84 11.08
CA LYS A 160 -20.74 3.93 12.22
C LYS A 160 -19.79 2.77 12.01
N VAL A 161 -19.11 2.41 13.07
CA VAL A 161 -18.20 1.27 13.11
C VAL A 161 -18.71 0.26 14.13
N HIS A 162 -18.80 -1.00 13.73
CA HIS A 162 -19.11 -2.14 14.59
C HIS A 162 -17.95 -3.14 14.56
N LEU A 163 -17.48 -3.55 15.74
CA LEU A 163 -16.46 -4.58 15.90
C LEU A 163 -17.08 -5.86 16.42
N TYR A 164 -16.74 -6.96 15.78
CA TYR A 164 -17.17 -8.31 16.14
C TYR A 164 -15.94 -9.19 16.39
N LYS A 165 -16.05 -10.14 17.29
CA LYS A 165 -15.09 -11.23 17.43
C LYS A 165 -15.57 -12.42 16.59
N THR A 166 -14.68 -12.96 15.75
CA THR A 166 -14.92 -14.14 14.91
C THR A 166 -14.29 -15.38 15.51
#